data_40ac2cfc1f7434cb28ab3f7e79228cc1
#
_entry.id   40ac2cfc1f7434cb28ab3f7e79228cc1
#
_cell.length_a   1.000
_cell.length_b   1.000
_cell.length_c   1.000
_cell.angle_alpha   90.00
_cell.angle_beta   90.00
_cell.angle_gamma   90.00
#
_symmetry.space_group_name_H-M   'P 1'
#
loop_
_entity.id
_entity.type
_entity.pdbx_description
1 polymer ?
#
loop_
_entity_poly.entity_id
_entity_poly.type
_entity_poly.pdbx_seq_one_letter_code
_entity_poly.pdbx_strand_id
1 'polypeptide(L)'
;MKWKFKSQGKIFSSPAISNNIVYIGSADHSLYAIDIKKGKQIWKFTTGGAVHSSPAVNGNVVCFGSFDGYYYALNAKTGTLIWKFKTGGEKLVGAKSLWTMKPHDQYMNDLYDFFLSSPVFSNDNTSVYFGSSDGNMYALNAATGKLKWTFKTKGLIHTTPALYNGKLYFGSWDTYFYAVDANTGRQVWKFKTGDQPVVHLLEGIQGSAACSNGMVYFGARDSYLYALNANTGKMVWKYSANGSWILTTPSIQNGVVYTTTSDTYIFAALDAKTGKQKFSYKGNGYLYSSPAIAGNTVYFGDFTGKLSAVNLKSGKLTGYFTTDGRNKNAGKILKKDTLDYGYSSKGQDNELYATSVKVMDQFYTLGPIVSSPVISKGVIYFGSADGYLYALGLK
;
A
#
# COMPACT_ATOMS: atom_id res chain seq x y z
N MET A 1 3.70 24.03 -2.17
CA MET A 1 4.77 23.04 -1.94
C MET A 1 5.76 23.61 -0.93
N LYS A 2 6.21 22.81 0.06
CA LYS A 2 7.28 23.18 0.99
C LYS A 2 8.63 22.81 0.40
N TRP A 3 8.78 21.55 0.01
CA TRP A 3 9.94 21.00 -0.68
C TRP A 3 9.60 19.70 -1.39
N LYS A 4 10.49 19.21 -2.23
CA LYS A 4 10.51 17.87 -2.81
C LYS A 4 11.92 17.32 -2.81
N PHE A 5 12.05 16.00 -2.67
CA PHE A 5 13.30 15.27 -2.73
C PHE A 5 13.26 14.27 -3.88
N LYS A 6 14.31 14.19 -4.70
CA LYS A 6 14.42 13.27 -5.83
C LYS A 6 15.25 12.06 -5.46
N SER A 7 14.66 10.85 -5.55
CA SER A 7 15.38 9.56 -5.58
C SER A 7 15.74 9.20 -7.03
N GLN A 8 16.48 8.11 -7.22
CA GLN A 8 16.86 7.62 -8.55
C GLN A 8 15.88 6.59 -9.12
N GLY A 9 14.84 6.22 -8.37
CA GLY A 9 13.81 5.24 -8.75
C GLY A 9 12.40 5.70 -8.40
N LYS A 10 11.42 4.93 -8.85
CA LYS A 10 10.01 5.12 -8.49
C LYS A 10 9.84 4.97 -6.97
N ILE A 11 8.92 5.71 -6.36
CA ILE A 11 8.60 5.61 -4.94
C ILE A 11 7.18 5.06 -4.79
N PHE A 12 7.07 3.80 -4.37
CA PHE A 12 5.81 3.13 -4.06
C PHE A 12 5.57 3.02 -2.55
N SER A 13 6.64 3.03 -1.75
CA SER A 13 6.53 2.99 -0.29
C SER A 13 5.85 4.24 0.26
N SER A 14 5.19 4.11 1.41
CA SER A 14 4.64 5.24 2.14
C SER A 14 5.69 5.80 3.12
N PRO A 15 5.71 7.12 3.36
CA PRO A 15 6.68 7.71 4.27
C PRO A 15 6.44 7.29 5.72
N ALA A 16 7.50 7.15 6.51
CA ALA A 16 7.42 7.14 7.97
C ALA A 16 8.12 8.38 8.53
N ILE A 17 7.58 8.93 9.62
CA ILE A 17 8.10 10.17 10.20
C ILE A 17 8.41 9.94 11.68
N SER A 18 9.64 10.22 12.07
CA SER A 18 10.06 10.22 13.47
C SER A 18 11.20 11.22 13.68
N ASN A 19 11.23 11.90 14.82
CA ASN A 19 12.33 12.77 15.25
C ASN A 19 12.80 13.78 14.18
N ASN A 20 11.87 14.42 13.47
CA ASN A 20 12.13 15.36 12.37
C ASN A 20 12.84 14.73 11.14
N ILE A 21 12.75 13.43 10.97
CA ILE A 21 13.25 12.69 9.82
C ILE A 21 12.08 12.02 9.11
N VAL A 22 12.05 12.09 7.77
CA VAL A 22 11.17 11.32 6.90
C VAL A 22 11.97 10.17 6.32
N TYR A 23 11.48 8.95 6.48
CA TYR A 23 12.06 7.73 5.91
C TYR A 23 11.20 7.28 4.74
N ILE A 24 11.84 6.90 3.62
CA ILE A 24 11.13 6.48 2.42
C ILE A 24 11.96 5.46 1.62
N GLY A 25 11.32 4.38 1.20
CA GLY A 25 11.91 3.38 0.30
C GLY A 25 11.74 3.78 -1.16
N SER A 26 12.64 3.32 -2.02
CA SER A 26 12.64 3.60 -3.45
C SER A 26 13.00 2.35 -4.26
N ALA A 27 12.50 2.29 -5.49
CA ALA A 27 12.82 1.24 -6.46
C ALA A 27 14.29 1.30 -6.94
N ASP A 28 15.06 2.32 -6.55
CA ASP A 28 16.51 2.38 -6.75
C ASP A 28 17.30 1.57 -5.70
N HIS A 29 16.64 0.63 -5.04
CA HIS A 29 17.18 -0.28 -4.04
C HIS A 29 17.58 0.42 -2.73
N SER A 30 16.99 1.57 -2.39
CA SER A 30 17.46 2.33 -1.25
C SER A 30 16.35 2.76 -0.29
N LEU A 31 16.68 2.76 1.00
CA LEU A 31 15.97 3.52 2.01
C LEU A 31 16.69 4.86 2.22
N TYR A 32 15.92 5.94 2.18
CA TYR A 32 16.39 7.30 2.42
C TYR A 32 15.88 7.84 3.75
N ALA A 33 16.71 8.58 4.46
CA ALA A 33 16.32 9.43 5.56
C ALA A 33 16.53 10.90 5.17
N ILE A 34 15.46 11.69 5.28
CA ILE A 34 15.38 13.05 4.77
C ILE A 34 15.05 14.00 5.93
N ASP A 35 15.76 15.10 6.03
CA ASP A 35 15.44 16.17 6.99
C ASP A 35 14.06 16.75 6.70
N ILE A 36 13.15 16.69 7.67
CA ILE A 36 11.74 17.05 7.48
C ILE A 36 11.53 18.53 7.15
N LYS A 37 12.43 19.41 7.58
CA LYS A 37 12.33 20.86 7.34
C LYS A 37 12.96 21.27 6.02
N LYS A 38 14.13 20.67 5.71
CA LYS A 38 14.98 21.08 4.58
C LYS A 38 14.72 20.27 3.30
N GLY A 39 14.11 19.07 3.41
CA GLY A 39 13.97 18.14 2.28
C GLY A 39 15.31 17.61 1.76
N LYS A 40 16.38 17.65 2.59
CA LYS A 40 17.73 17.18 2.22
C LYS A 40 17.99 15.82 2.81
N GLN A 41 18.69 14.97 2.05
CA GLN A 41 19.15 13.66 2.52
C GLN A 41 20.07 13.82 3.73
N ILE A 42 19.77 13.02 4.77
CA ILE A 42 20.64 12.86 5.93
C ILE A 42 21.54 11.66 5.69
N TRP A 43 20.93 10.52 5.34
CA TRP A 43 21.64 9.30 4.98
C TRP A 43 20.83 8.48 3.95
N LYS A 44 21.49 7.52 3.34
CA LYS A 44 20.97 6.54 2.41
C LYS A 44 21.54 5.16 2.76
N PHE A 45 20.69 4.12 2.71
CA PHE A 45 21.12 2.73 2.85
C PHE A 45 20.68 1.95 1.62
N THR A 46 21.61 1.27 0.95
CA THR A 46 21.36 0.54 -0.29
C THR A 46 21.27 -0.97 -0.01
N THR A 47 20.25 -1.63 -0.55
CA THR A 47 19.99 -3.08 -0.49
C THR A 47 20.24 -3.72 -1.85
N GLY A 48 20.10 -5.04 -1.96
CA GLY A 48 20.25 -5.77 -3.22
C GLY A 48 19.02 -5.70 -4.15
N GLY A 49 17.86 -5.21 -3.66
CA GLY A 49 16.60 -5.16 -4.41
C GLY A 49 15.80 -3.89 -4.12
N ALA A 50 14.72 -3.66 -4.86
CA ALA A 50 13.85 -2.51 -4.67
C ALA A 50 13.24 -2.47 -3.26
N VAL A 51 13.12 -1.27 -2.67
CA VAL A 51 12.51 -1.06 -1.36
C VAL A 51 11.10 -0.49 -1.56
N HIS A 52 10.12 -1.39 -1.73
CA HIS A 52 8.70 -1.02 -1.83
C HIS A 52 7.98 -1.09 -0.49
N SER A 53 8.51 -1.83 0.48
CA SER A 53 8.02 -1.85 1.85
C SER A 53 8.05 -0.45 2.45
N SER A 54 6.98 -0.04 3.12
CA SER A 54 6.97 1.21 3.88
C SER A 54 7.76 1.00 5.17
N PRO A 55 8.68 1.92 5.51
CA PRO A 55 9.47 1.78 6.74
C PRO A 55 8.61 1.95 7.98
N ALA A 56 8.89 1.19 9.03
CA ALA A 56 8.37 1.40 10.36
C ALA A 56 9.47 1.93 11.27
N VAL A 57 9.16 2.93 12.08
CA VAL A 57 10.15 3.55 12.98
C VAL A 57 9.69 3.45 14.42
N ASN A 58 10.58 3.00 15.28
CA ASN A 58 10.36 2.95 16.71
C ASN A 58 11.62 3.37 17.47
N GLY A 59 11.52 4.48 18.18
CA GLY A 59 12.69 5.06 18.87
C GLY A 59 13.84 5.32 17.90
N ASN A 60 14.95 4.62 18.12
CA ASN A 60 16.16 4.73 17.30
C ASN A 60 16.28 3.62 16.23
N VAL A 61 15.25 2.85 15.99
CA VAL A 61 15.25 1.75 15.00
C VAL A 61 14.30 2.06 13.88
N VAL A 62 14.74 1.88 12.62
CA VAL A 62 13.90 1.85 11.43
C VAL A 62 14.00 0.48 10.80
N CYS A 63 12.84 -0.18 10.60
CA CYS A 63 12.72 -1.47 9.93
C CYS A 63 12.04 -1.33 8.56
N PHE A 64 12.45 -2.15 7.58
CA PHE A 64 11.84 -2.21 6.25
C PHE A 64 12.22 -3.51 5.54
N GLY A 65 11.43 -3.90 4.53
CA GLY A 65 11.69 -5.03 3.65
C GLY A 65 12.22 -4.60 2.29
N SER A 66 12.95 -5.49 1.63
CA SER A 66 13.50 -5.31 0.27
C SER A 66 13.22 -6.54 -0.60
N PHE A 67 13.08 -6.33 -1.91
CA PHE A 67 12.94 -7.41 -2.89
C PHE A 67 14.21 -8.29 -3.02
N ASP A 68 15.30 -7.98 -2.30
CA ASP A 68 16.45 -8.89 -2.18
C ASP A 68 16.21 -10.07 -1.22
N GLY A 69 15.02 -10.15 -0.64
CA GLY A 69 14.62 -11.22 0.28
C GLY A 69 15.07 -11.01 1.73
N TYR A 70 15.41 -9.76 2.09
CA TYR A 70 15.77 -9.42 3.46
C TYR A 70 14.85 -8.36 4.06
N TYR A 71 14.62 -8.49 5.36
CA TYR A 71 14.17 -7.41 6.23
C TYR A 71 15.34 -6.85 7.01
N TYR A 72 15.39 -5.54 7.11
CA TYR A 72 16.49 -4.77 7.69
C TYR A 72 16.03 -3.97 8.88
N ALA A 73 16.89 -3.85 9.89
CA ALA A 73 16.77 -2.83 10.93
C ALA A 73 18.04 -1.99 10.95
N LEU A 74 17.86 -0.69 10.87
CA LEU A 74 18.96 0.29 10.92
C LEU A 74 18.78 1.21 12.11
N ASN A 75 19.88 1.79 12.58
CA ASN A 75 19.81 2.94 13.44
C ASN A 75 19.14 4.10 12.69
N ALA A 76 18.02 4.56 13.20
CA ALA A 76 17.17 5.55 12.52
C ALA A 76 17.89 6.90 12.30
N LYS A 77 18.83 7.26 13.18
CA LYS A 77 19.57 8.54 13.12
C LYS A 77 20.78 8.49 12.18
N THR A 78 21.48 7.34 12.12
CA THR A 78 22.75 7.22 11.39
C THR A 78 22.67 6.38 10.11
N GLY A 79 21.64 5.57 9.96
CA GLY A 79 21.50 4.61 8.85
C GLY A 79 22.40 3.36 8.98
N THR A 80 23.09 3.17 10.12
CA THR A 80 23.94 1.99 10.33
C THR A 80 23.11 0.74 10.56
N LEU A 81 23.54 -0.38 9.95
CA LEU A 81 22.87 -1.67 10.09
C LEU A 81 22.94 -2.16 11.55
N ILE A 82 21.78 -2.54 12.10
CA ILE A 82 21.68 -3.22 13.40
C ILE A 82 21.58 -4.74 13.14
N TRP A 83 20.61 -5.14 12.35
CA TRP A 83 20.44 -6.54 11.92
C TRP A 83 19.76 -6.62 10.55
N LYS A 84 19.91 -7.76 9.91
CA LYS A 84 19.10 -8.17 8.75
C LYS A 84 18.63 -9.60 8.93
N PHE A 85 17.44 -9.89 8.45
CA PHE A 85 16.81 -11.20 8.50
C PHE A 85 16.45 -11.66 7.09
N LYS A 86 16.88 -12.87 6.71
CA LYS A 86 16.57 -13.46 5.40
C LYS A 86 15.23 -14.20 5.47
N THR A 87 14.30 -13.87 4.56
CA THR A 87 13.06 -14.63 4.31
C THR A 87 13.30 -15.74 3.30
N GLY A 88 12.26 -16.49 2.95
CA GLY A 88 12.32 -17.46 1.84
C GLY A 88 12.37 -16.82 0.45
N GLY A 89 12.40 -15.49 0.38
CA GLY A 89 12.48 -14.69 -0.84
C GLY A 89 11.23 -13.87 -1.11
N GLU A 90 11.44 -12.70 -1.71
CA GLU A 90 10.36 -11.78 -2.10
C GLU A 90 10.15 -11.82 -3.61
N LYS A 91 8.91 -11.87 -4.06
CA LYS A 91 8.52 -11.91 -5.47
C LYS A 91 7.17 -11.26 -5.68
N LEU A 92 6.94 -10.78 -6.89
CA LEU A 92 5.61 -10.35 -7.33
C LEU A 92 4.70 -11.57 -7.52
N VAL A 93 3.42 -11.39 -7.29
CA VAL A 93 2.42 -12.40 -7.66
C VAL A 93 2.32 -12.48 -9.17
N GLY A 94 1.96 -13.63 -9.68
CA GLY A 94 1.80 -13.83 -11.12
C GLY A 94 1.19 -15.18 -11.45
N ALA A 95 0.88 -15.36 -12.73
CA ALA A 95 0.35 -16.58 -13.27
C ALA A 95 0.79 -16.78 -14.73
N LYS A 96 0.65 -18.01 -15.25
CA LYS A 96 0.68 -18.25 -16.70
C LYS A 96 -0.57 -17.67 -17.32
N SER A 97 -0.44 -17.10 -18.51
CA SER A 97 -1.57 -16.51 -19.25
C SER A 97 -2.38 -15.50 -18.44
N LEU A 98 -1.68 -14.68 -17.64
CA LEU A 98 -2.32 -13.69 -16.78
C LEU A 98 -3.26 -12.80 -17.60
N TRP A 99 -4.52 -12.66 -17.15
CA TRP A 99 -5.59 -11.91 -17.82
C TRP A 99 -5.80 -12.33 -19.29
N THR A 100 -5.62 -13.63 -19.57
CA THR A 100 -5.72 -14.20 -20.93
C THR A 100 -4.71 -13.64 -21.93
N MET A 101 -3.69 -12.92 -21.46
CA MET A 101 -2.63 -12.37 -22.31
C MET A 101 -1.75 -13.48 -22.92
N LYS A 102 -1.23 -13.22 -24.10
CA LYS A 102 -0.28 -14.10 -24.81
C LYS A 102 1.17 -13.70 -24.51
N PRO A 103 2.12 -14.66 -24.57
CA PRO A 103 1.92 -16.09 -24.83
C PRO A 103 1.36 -16.82 -23.60
N HIS A 104 0.48 -17.81 -23.82
CA HIS A 104 -0.24 -18.50 -22.74
C HIS A 104 0.60 -19.39 -21.85
N ASP A 105 1.77 -19.80 -22.28
CA ASP A 105 2.73 -20.63 -21.54
C ASP A 105 3.73 -19.80 -20.69
N GLN A 106 3.81 -18.49 -20.93
CA GLN A 106 4.70 -17.59 -20.19
C GLN A 106 4.13 -17.26 -18.81
N TYR A 107 4.99 -17.33 -17.78
CA TYR A 107 4.68 -16.77 -16.46
C TYR A 107 4.77 -15.25 -16.52
N MET A 108 3.72 -14.59 -16.09
CA MET A 108 3.58 -13.14 -16.11
C MET A 108 3.38 -12.62 -14.70
N ASN A 109 4.18 -11.63 -14.30
CA ASN A 109 3.95 -10.93 -13.04
C ASN A 109 2.74 -10.00 -13.17
N ASP A 110 1.99 -9.87 -12.08
CA ASP A 110 0.94 -8.87 -11.98
C ASP A 110 1.55 -7.46 -11.98
N LEU A 111 1.21 -6.67 -12.98
CA LEU A 111 1.70 -5.30 -13.15
C LEU A 111 1.19 -4.32 -12.09
N TYR A 112 0.19 -4.75 -11.30
CA TYR A 112 -0.42 -3.98 -10.20
C TYR A 112 -0.02 -4.50 -8.81
N ASP A 113 0.93 -5.44 -8.72
CA ASP A 113 1.50 -5.90 -7.47
C ASP A 113 2.74 -5.06 -7.10
N PHE A 114 2.50 -3.86 -6.57
CA PHE A 114 3.57 -2.92 -6.17
C PHE A 114 4.05 -3.14 -4.75
N PHE A 115 3.30 -3.90 -3.95
CA PHE A 115 3.44 -3.89 -2.51
C PHE A 115 4.32 -5.02 -2.01
N LEU A 116 5.12 -4.72 -0.99
CA LEU A 116 5.67 -5.67 -0.04
C LEU A 116 5.05 -5.40 1.33
N SER A 117 4.92 -6.44 2.13
CA SER A 117 4.50 -6.28 3.51
C SER A 117 5.43 -5.30 4.23
N SER A 118 4.85 -4.37 4.96
CA SER A 118 5.60 -3.42 5.77
C SER A 118 5.69 -3.93 7.22
N PRO A 119 6.80 -3.68 7.92
CA PRO A 119 6.94 -4.12 9.29
C PRO A 119 6.05 -3.30 10.25
N VAL A 120 5.61 -3.96 11.34
CA VAL A 120 4.86 -3.34 12.43
C VAL A 120 5.50 -3.74 13.75
N PHE A 121 5.79 -2.77 14.62
CA PHE A 121 6.30 -3.04 15.96
C PHE A 121 5.17 -3.41 16.93
N SER A 122 5.46 -4.28 17.90
CA SER A 122 4.57 -4.51 19.04
C SER A 122 4.45 -3.26 19.91
N ASN A 123 3.37 -3.18 20.69
CA ASN A 123 3.11 -2.01 21.56
C ASN A 123 4.20 -1.83 22.64
N ASP A 124 4.83 -2.93 23.08
CA ASP A 124 5.94 -2.95 24.04
C ASP A 124 7.31 -2.81 23.37
N ASN A 125 7.34 -2.67 22.04
CA ASN A 125 8.53 -2.52 21.24
C ASN A 125 9.52 -3.69 21.26
N THR A 126 9.11 -4.86 21.76
CA THR A 126 9.98 -6.05 21.87
C THR A 126 9.96 -6.92 20.62
N SER A 127 8.95 -6.76 19.77
CA SER A 127 8.74 -7.56 18.56
C SER A 127 8.53 -6.70 17.35
N VAL A 128 8.89 -7.22 16.18
CA VAL A 128 8.54 -6.68 14.87
C VAL A 128 7.91 -7.79 14.03
N TYR A 129 6.80 -7.46 13.35
CA TYR A 129 6.00 -8.39 12.56
C TYR A 129 5.96 -7.96 11.10
N PHE A 130 6.05 -8.90 10.17
CA PHE A 130 5.89 -8.66 8.73
C PHE A 130 5.54 -9.95 7.99
N GLY A 131 4.83 -9.81 6.89
CA GLY A 131 4.57 -10.88 5.94
C GLY A 131 5.68 -11.00 4.90
N SER A 132 5.70 -12.12 4.16
CA SER A 132 6.67 -12.35 3.09
C SER A 132 6.00 -13.07 1.91
N SER A 133 6.57 -12.90 0.72
CA SER A 133 6.14 -13.62 -0.48
C SER A 133 6.40 -15.13 -0.40
N ASP A 134 7.16 -15.59 0.59
CA ASP A 134 7.28 -17.02 0.88
C ASP A 134 6.06 -17.61 1.60
N GLY A 135 5.06 -16.78 1.92
CA GLY A 135 3.81 -17.17 2.57
C GLY A 135 3.91 -17.29 4.10
N ASN A 136 4.97 -16.78 4.71
CA ASN A 136 5.08 -16.72 6.17
C ASN A 136 4.77 -15.31 6.70
N MET A 137 4.05 -15.26 7.81
CA MET A 137 4.06 -14.13 8.73
C MET A 137 5.16 -14.38 9.75
N TYR A 138 6.05 -13.45 9.92
CA TYR A 138 7.20 -13.52 10.83
C TYR A 138 7.02 -12.63 12.04
N ALA A 139 7.50 -13.09 13.19
CA ALA A 139 7.75 -12.28 14.36
C ALA A 139 9.21 -12.41 14.78
N LEU A 140 9.90 -11.29 14.84
CA LEU A 140 11.29 -11.22 15.28
C LEU A 140 11.42 -10.43 16.58
N ASN A 141 12.48 -10.68 17.33
CA ASN A 141 12.91 -9.77 18.39
C ASN A 141 13.38 -8.46 17.73
N ALA A 142 12.78 -7.35 18.11
CA ALA A 142 13.00 -6.05 17.45
C ALA A 142 14.44 -5.52 17.61
N ALA A 143 15.11 -5.86 18.73
CA ALA A 143 16.47 -5.40 18.99
C ALA A 143 17.55 -6.24 18.30
N THR A 144 17.30 -7.55 18.13
CA THR A 144 18.34 -8.51 17.70
C THR A 144 18.07 -9.16 16.35
N GLY A 145 16.86 -9.03 15.80
CA GLY A 145 16.43 -9.72 14.57
C GLY A 145 16.26 -11.24 14.73
N LYS A 146 16.36 -11.79 15.95
CA LYS A 146 16.17 -13.23 16.17
C LYS A 146 14.71 -13.62 16.00
N LEU A 147 14.47 -14.72 15.28
CA LEU A 147 13.14 -15.29 15.07
C LEU A 147 12.49 -15.67 16.41
N LYS A 148 11.25 -15.22 16.61
CA LYS A 148 10.39 -15.64 17.72
C LYS A 148 9.43 -16.74 17.29
N TRP A 149 8.70 -16.51 16.21
CA TRP A 149 7.78 -17.48 15.62
C TRP A 149 7.50 -17.17 14.13
N THR A 150 6.96 -18.16 13.42
CA THR A 150 6.40 -18.02 12.09
C THR A 150 4.99 -18.59 12.04
N PHE A 151 4.15 -18.02 11.19
CA PHE A 151 2.84 -18.57 10.82
C PHE A 151 2.77 -18.72 9.31
N LYS A 152 2.51 -19.94 8.80
CA LYS A 152 2.49 -20.28 7.39
C LYS A 152 1.10 -20.19 6.80
N THR A 153 0.94 -19.50 5.66
CA THR A 153 -0.23 -19.52 4.78
C THR A 153 0.07 -20.31 3.50
N LYS A 154 -0.94 -20.50 2.66
CA LYS A 154 -0.77 -21.19 1.37
C LYS A 154 -0.44 -20.24 0.20
N GLY A 155 -0.48 -18.93 0.42
CA GLY A 155 -0.18 -17.88 -0.55
C GLY A 155 0.81 -16.85 -0.01
N LEU A 156 1.22 -15.94 -0.85
CA LEU A 156 2.09 -14.80 -0.50
C LEU A 156 1.38 -13.90 0.52
N ILE A 157 2.16 -13.22 1.37
CA ILE A 157 1.63 -12.21 2.32
C ILE A 157 2.27 -10.87 1.99
N HIS A 158 1.59 -10.06 1.18
CA HIS A 158 2.01 -8.69 0.85
C HIS A 158 1.33 -7.64 1.73
N THR A 159 0.29 -8.04 2.45
CA THR A 159 -0.39 -7.14 3.39
C THR A 159 0.50 -6.80 4.58
N THR A 160 0.45 -5.53 5.00
CA THR A 160 1.00 -5.13 6.29
C THR A 160 0.08 -5.62 7.40
N PRO A 161 0.59 -6.34 8.42
CA PRO A 161 -0.26 -6.81 9.50
C PRO A 161 -0.77 -5.64 10.35
N ALA A 162 -2.06 -5.68 10.74
CA ALA A 162 -2.61 -4.76 11.72
C ALA A 162 -2.52 -5.38 13.11
N LEU A 163 -1.87 -4.70 14.06
CA LEU A 163 -1.81 -5.12 15.45
C LEU A 163 -2.94 -4.47 16.25
N TYR A 164 -3.84 -5.28 16.80
CA TYR A 164 -4.95 -4.79 17.59
C TYR A 164 -5.36 -5.81 18.68
N ASN A 165 -5.44 -5.35 19.93
CA ASN A 165 -5.84 -6.18 21.09
C ASN A 165 -5.06 -7.50 21.17
N GLY A 166 -3.72 -7.45 21.02
CA GLY A 166 -2.84 -8.62 21.14
C GLY A 166 -2.92 -9.61 19.99
N LYS A 167 -3.59 -9.25 18.89
CA LYS A 167 -3.70 -10.09 17.69
C LYS A 167 -3.16 -9.34 16.47
N LEU A 168 -2.60 -10.10 15.52
CA LEU A 168 -2.25 -9.64 14.19
C LEU A 168 -3.34 -10.05 13.20
N TYR A 169 -3.76 -9.09 12.37
CA TYR A 169 -4.75 -9.28 11.32
C TYR A 169 -4.10 -9.01 9.98
N PHE A 170 -4.17 -9.98 9.06
CA PHE A 170 -3.54 -9.87 7.75
C PHE A 170 -4.23 -10.75 6.70
N GLY A 171 -4.13 -10.35 5.46
CA GLY A 171 -4.59 -11.09 4.31
C GLY A 171 -3.47 -11.86 3.63
N SER A 172 -3.83 -12.91 2.89
CA SER A 172 -2.92 -13.68 2.06
C SER A 172 -3.48 -13.86 0.65
N TRP A 173 -2.61 -14.14 -0.31
CA TRP A 173 -2.98 -14.50 -1.67
C TRP A 173 -3.62 -15.89 -1.79
N ASP A 174 -3.74 -16.64 -0.65
CA ASP A 174 -4.52 -17.86 -0.58
C ASP A 174 -6.05 -17.62 -0.37
N THR A 175 -6.49 -16.36 -0.49
CA THR A 175 -7.87 -15.90 -0.31
C THR A 175 -8.37 -15.90 1.13
N TYR A 176 -7.51 -16.16 2.11
CA TYR A 176 -7.89 -16.08 3.51
C TYR A 176 -7.37 -14.83 4.20
N PHE A 177 -8.22 -14.29 5.05
CA PHE A 177 -7.88 -13.27 6.03
C PHE A 177 -7.71 -13.94 7.39
N TYR A 178 -6.60 -13.68 8.05
CA TYR A 178 -6.18 -14.37 9.28
C TYR A 178 -6.16 -13.45 10.48
N ALA A 179 -6.49 -13.98 11.64
CA ALA A 179 -6.15 -13.44 12.95
C ALA A 179 -5.27 -14.44 13.69
N VAL A 180 -4.09 -13.99 14.12
CA VAL A 180 -3.17 -14.80 14.93
C VAL A 180 -2.83 -14.07 16.22
N ASP A 181 -2.56 -14.81 17.28
CA ASP A 181 -2.05 -14.27 18.54
C ASP A 181 -0.66 -13.67 18.30
N ALA A 182 -0.45 -12.41 18.64
CA ALA A 182 0.78 -11.69 18.35
C ALA A 182 2.00 -12.22 19.12
N ASN A 183 1.81 -12.84 20.28
CA ASN A 183 2.90 -13.37 21.10
C ASN A 183 3.34 -14.76 20.66
N THR A 184 2.38 -15.61 20.26
CA THR A 184 2.63 -17.04 20.02
C THR A 184 2.58 -17.44 18.55
N GLY A 185 2.03 -16.60 17.65
CA GLY A 185 1.79 -16.93 16.26
C GLY A 185 0.67 -17.95 16.04
N ARG A 186 -0.09 -18.35 17.09
CA ARG A 186 -1.18 -19.32 16.95
C ARG A 186 -2.39 -18.68 16.27
N GLN A 187 -2.99 -19.42 15.32
CA GLN A 187 -4.23 -18.97 14.66
C GLN A 187 -5.36 -18.85 15.68
N VAL A 188 -6.00 -17.69 15.71
CA VAL A 188 -7.22 -17.46 16.49
C VAL A 188 -8.44 -17.78 15.64
N TRP A 189 -8.49 -17.24 14.43
CA TRP A 189 -9.50 -17.53 13.43
C TRP A 189 -8.99 -17.21 12.02
N LYS A 190 -9.71 -17.67 11.01
CA LYS A 190 -9.53 -17.25 9.62
C LYS A 190 -10.88 -17.10 8.94
N PHE A 191 -10.93 -16.22 7.94
CA PHE A 191 -12.11 -15.92 7.12
C PHE A 191 -11.74 -16.07 5.65
N LYS A 192 -12.53 -16.80 4.86
CA LYS A 192 -12.36 -16.92 3.41
C LYS A 192 -13.12 -15.80 2.70
N THR A 193 -12.46 -15.06 1.81
CA THR A 193 -13.11 -14.10 0.91
C THR A 193 -13.89 -14.81 -0.20
N GLY A 194 -14.74 -14.08 -0.91
CA GLY A 194 -15.46 -14.61 -2.06
C GLY A 194 -14.57 -14.77 -3.29
N ASP A 195 -15.17 -15.28 -4.34
CA ASP A 195 -14.60 -15.31 -5.69
C ASP A 195 -15.09 -14.08 -6.46
N GLN A 196 -14.24 -13.49 -7.29
CA GLN A 196 -14.63 -12.38 -8.15
C GLN A 196 -15.43 -12.96 -9.34
N PRO A 197 -16.71 -12.58 -9.51
CA PRO A 197 -17.59 -13.28 -10.45
C PRO A 197 -17.32 -12.98 -11.93
N VAL A 198 -16.53 -11.94 -12.24
CA VAL A 198 -16.28 -11.47 -13.61
C VAL A 198 -14.87 -11.82 -14.10
N VAL A 199 -13.87 -11.76 -13.21
CA VAL A 199 -12.46 -11.99 -13.58
C VAL A 199 -11.81 -12.87 -12.53
N HIS A 200 -11.80 -14.18 -12.72
CA HIS A 200 -11.20 -15.19 -11.81
C HIS A 200 -9.65 -15.21 -11.84
N LEU A 201 -8.99 -14.06 -11.97
CA LEU A 201 -7.55 -14.02 -12.18
C LEU A 201 -6.87 -13.30 -11.03
N LEU A 202 -6.04 -14.05 -10.28
CA LEU A 202 -5.29 -13.58 -9.13
C LEU A 202 -6.21 -13.03 -8.01
N GLU A 203 -7.07 -13.89 -7.52
CA GLU A 203 -7.82 -13.64 -6.30
C GLU A 203 -6.86 -13.65 -5.11
N GLY A 204 -7.15 -12.80 -4.14
CA GLY A 204 -6.33 -12.70 -2.95
C GLY A 204 -6.58 -11.42 -2.18
N ILE A 205 -5.92 -11.30 -1.04
CA ILE A 205 -6.04 -10.13 -0.20
C ILE A 205 -4.70 -9.40 -0.23
N GLN A 206 -4.68 -8.27 -0.93
CA GLN A 206 -3.51 -7.40 -1.07
C GLN A 206 -3.64 -6.15 -0.19
N GLY A 207 -4.87 -5.70 0.10
CA GLY A 207 -5.15 -4.57 0.97
C GLY A 207 -4.88 -4.88 2.44
N SER A 208 -4.17 -3.99 3.14
CA SER A 208 -3.95 -4.11 4.58
C SER A 208 -5.20 -3.75 5.38
N ALA A 209 -5.25 -4.21 6.61
CA ALA A 209 -6.43 -4.02 7.47
C ALA A 209 -6.33 -2.78 8.35
N ALA A 210 -7.50 -2.24 8.73
CA ALA A 210 -7.65 -1.27 9.81
C ALA A 210 -8.59 -1.81 10.89
N CYS A 211 -8.27 -1.57 12.16
CA CYS A 211 -9.04 -2.03 13.30
C CYS A 211 -9.58 -0.87 14.12
N SER A 212 -10.83 -0.94 14.54
CA SER A 212 -11.45 0.04 15.44
C SER A 212 -12.69 -0.53 16.12
N ASN A 213 -12.87 -0.24 17.40
CA ASN A 213 -14.08 -0.58 18.17
C ASN A 213 -14.50 -2.05 18.07
N GLY A 214 -13.54 -2.99 18.17
CA GLY A 214 -13.79 -4.43 18.09
C GLY A 214 -14.07 -4.96 16.70
N MET A 215 -13.89 -4.15 15.68
CA MET A 215 -14.05 -4.52 14.27
C MET A 215 -12.72 -4.47 13.54
N VAL A 216 -12.60 -5.28 12.48
CA VAL A 216 -11.51 -5.23 11.50
C VAL A 216 -12.10 -5.06 10.11
N TYR A 217 -11.50 -4.13 9.34
CA TYR A 217 -11.93 -3.77 7.99
C TYR A 217 -10.78 -3.99 7.01
N PHE A 218 -11.03 -4.66 5.89
CA PHE A 218 -10.03 -4.90 4.85
C PHE A 218 -10.69 -5.06 3.48
N GLY A 219 -9.99 -4.64 2.45
CA GLY A 219 -10.39 -4.83 1.06
C GLY A 219 -9.76 -6.08 0.46
N ALA A 220 -10.40 -6.63 -0.58
CA ALA A 220 -9.89 -7.77 -1.31
C ALA A 220 -10.10 -7.61 -2.83
N ARG A 221 -9.47 -8.50 -3.62
CA ARG A 221 -9.60 -8.51 -5.07
C ARG A 221 -10.91 -9.14 -5.58
N ASP A 222 -11.69 -9.74 -4.70
CA ASP A 222 -13.05 -10.18 -4.99
C ASP A 222 -14.08 -9.03 -5.05
N SER A 223 -13.60 -7.77 -5.05
CA SER A 223 -14.40 -6.55 -5.16
C SER A 223 -15.20 -6.17 -3.94
N TYR A 224 -14.82 -6.66 -2.77
CA TYR A 224 -15.50 -6.31 -1.53
C TYR A 224 -14.56 -5.67 -0.50
N LEU A 225 -15.14 -4.70 0.24
CA LEU A 225 -14.65 -4.32 1.55
C LEU A 225 -15.42 -5.12 2.60
N TYR A 226 -14.70 -5.78 3.46
CA TYR A 226 -15.25 -6.59 4.55
C TYR A 226 -15.13 -5.89 5.89
N ALA A 227 -16.13 -6.07 6.75
CA ALA A 227 -16.09 -5.73 8.15
C ALA A 227 -16.40 -6.98 8.97
N LEU A 228 -15.41 -7.42 9.76
CA LEU A 228 -15.54 -8.59 10.63
C LEU A 228 -15.45 -8.17 12.09
N ASN A 229 -16.09 -8.95 12.95
CA ASN A 229 -15.82 -8.87 14.39
C ASN A 229 -14.38 -9.33 14.66
N ALA A 230 -13.56 -8.48 15.24
CA ALA A 230 -12.13 -8.72 15.45
C ALA A 230 -11.85 -9.94 16.37
N ASN A 231 -12.75 -10.27 17.29
CA ASN A 231 -12.54 -11.40 18.21
C ASN A 231 -12.93 -12.74 17.61
N THR A 232 -14.01 -12.78 16.80
CA THR A 232 -14.62 -14.03 16.32
C THR A 232 -14.41 -14.32 14.85
N GLY A 233 -13.98 -13.33 14.06
CA GLY A 233 -13.89 -13.43 12.59
C GLY A 233 -15.24 -13.49 11.87
N LYS A 234 -16.37 -13.37 12.57
CA LYS A 234 -17.69 -13.37 11.95
C LYS A 234 -17.89 -12.08 11.14
N MET A 235 -18.36 -12.22 9.90
CA MET A 235 -18.70 -11.08 9.04
C MET A 235 -19.91 -10.34 9.61
N VAL A 236 -19.78 -9.01 9.73
CA VAL A 236 -20.85 -8.11 10.13
C VAL A 236 -21.52 -7.51 8.92
N TRP A 237 -20.72 -7.02 7.98
CA TRP A 237 -21.18 -6.53 6.69
C TRP A 237 -20.07 -6.61 5.63
N LYS A 238 -20.45 -6.48 4.36
CA LYS A 238 -19.54 -6.24 3.24
C LYS A 238 -20.13 -5.18 2.31
N TYR A 239 -19.25 -4.40 1.70
CA TYR A 239 -19.58 -3.37 0.70
C TYR A 239 -19.02 -3.78 -0.65
N SER A 240 -19.86 -3.71 -1.70
CA SER A 240 -19.45 -4.03 -3.07
C SER A 240 -18.82 -2.82 -3.76
N ALA A 241 -17.64 -3.00 -4.33
CA ALA A 241 -16.98 -2.04 -5.21
C ALA A 241 -17.33 -2.24 -6.70
N ASN A 242 -18.39 -3.00 -7.02
CA ASN A 242 -18.91 -3.22 -8.36
C ASN A 242 -17.84 -3.73 -9.36
N GLY A 243 -17.17 -4.81 -9.02
CA GLY A 243 -16.12 -5.40 -9.85
C GLY A 243 -14.73 -4.79 -9.71
N SER A 244 -14.59 -3.74 -8.90
CA SER A 244 -13.30 -3.06 -8.67
C SER A 244 -12.58 -3.61 -7.45
N TRP A 245 -11.28 -3.80 -7.54
CA TRP A 245 -10.47 -4.22 -6.39
C TRP A 245 -10.39 -3.13 -5.32
N ILE A 246 -10.25 -3.56 -4.06
CA ILE A 246 -9.98 -2.70 -2.92
C ILE A 246 -8.63 -3.12 -2.33
N LEU A 247 -7.57 -2.41 -2.70
CA LEU A 247 -6.17 -2.75 -2.39
C LEU A 247 -5.56 -1.88 -1.29
N THR A 248 -6.30 -0.89 -0.81
CA THR A 248 -5.83 0.11 0.14
C THR A 248 -6.21 -0.25 1.58
N THR A 249 -5.43 0.25 2.53
CA THR A 249 -5.80 0.20 3.94
C THR A 249 -6.91 1.22 4.20
N PRO A 250 -8.07 0.81 4.71
CA PRO A 250 -9.13 1.75 5.05
C PRO A 250 -8.71 2.70 6.17
N SER A 251 -9.17 3.96 6.11
CA SER A 251 -9.05 4.89 7.23
C SER A 251 -10.35 4.97 7.99
N ILE A 252 -10.28 5.15 9.31
CA ILE A 252 -11.46 5.16 10.18
C ILE A 252 -11.44 6.42 11.03
N GLN A 253 -12.52 7.19 10.97
CA GLN A 253 -12.71 8.37 11.83
C GLN A 253 -14.18 8.57 12.15
N ASN A 254 -14.51 8.82 13.42
CA ASN A 254 -15.86 9.19 13.88
C ASN A 254 -16.97 8.22 13.41
N GLY A 255 -16.71 6.91 13.45
CA GLY A 255 -17.69 5.89 13.03
C GLY A 255 -17.91 5.80 11.52
N VAL A 256 -16.98 6.32 10.74
CA VAL A 256 -16.98 6.24 9.28
C VAL A 256 -15.71 5.54 8.81
N VAL A 257 -15.87 4.58 7.90
CA VAL A 257 -14.79 3.88 7.18
C VAL A 257 -14.63 4.52 5.80
N TYR A 258 -13.43 4.91 5.48
CA TYR A 258 -13.07 5.51 4.21
C TYR A 258 -12.18 4.55 3.42
N THR A 259 -12.56 4.26 2.18
CA THR A 259 -11.83 3.33 1.30
C THR A 259 -11.76 3.87 -0.12
N THR A 260 -10.83 3.32 -0.88
CA THR A 260 -10.62 3.65 -2.31
C THR A 260 -10.67 2.37 -3.15
N THR A 261 -11.08 2.50 -4.40
CA THR A 261 -11.23 1.39 -5.33
C THR A 261 -10.31 1.57 -6.54
N SER A 262 -9.92 0.47 -7.18
CA SER A 262 -9.10 0.50 -8.40
C SER A 262 -9.89 1.03 -9.61
N ASP A 263 -10.56 0.16 -10.33
CA ASP A 263 -11.09 0.39 -11.69
C ASP A 263 -12.29 1.32 -11.75
N THR A 264 -13.08 1.38 -10.69
CA THR A 264 -14.21 2.32 -10.60
C THR A 264 -13.79 3.73 -10.18
N TYR A 265 -12.53 3.91 -9.70
CA TYR A 265 -11.95 5.19 -9.27
C TYR A 265 -12.74 5.87 -8.14
N ILE A 266 -13.38 5.09 -7.29
CA ILE A 266 -14.26 5.60 -6.23
C ILE A 266 -13.50 5.72 -4.90
N PHE A 267 -13.55 6.90 -4.30
CA PHE A 267 -13.37 7.07 -2.86
C PHE A 267 -14.77 6.99 -2.22
N ALA A 268 -14.94 6.10 -1.26
CA ALA A 268 -16.21 5.88 -0.57
C ALA A 268 -16.09 6.10 0.94
N ALA A 269 -17.11 6.75 1.51
CA ALA A 269 -17.32 6.91 2.95
C ALA A 269 -18.48 6.04 3.38
N LEU A 270 -18.25 5.09 4.28
CA LEU A 270 -19.21 4.10 4.72
C LEU A 270 -19.46 4.22 6.22
N ASP A 271 -20.69 4.00 6.64
CA ASP A 271 -21.01 3.85 8.06
C ASP A 271 -20.31 2.60 8.63
N ALA A 272 -19.50 2.78 9.67
CA ALA A 272 -18.67 1.71 10.22
C ALA A 272 -19.46 0.54 10.81
N LYS A 273 -20.71 0.76 11.27
CA LYS A 273 -21.56 -0.27 11.87
C LYS A 273 -22.34 -1.06 10.82
N THR A 274 -22.79 -0.39 9.75
CA THR A 274 -23.76 -0.95 8.80
C THR A 274 -23.21 -1.19 7.40
N GLY A 275 -22.05 -0.61 7.04
CA GLY A 275 -21.50 -0.63 5.69
C GLY A 275 -22.27 0.25 4.68
N LYS A 276 -23.31 0.96 5.10
CA LYS A 276 -24.07 1.84 4.20
C LYS A 276 -23.22 3.01 3.74
N GLN A 277 -23.21 3.26 2.43
CA GLN A 277 -22.50 4.39 1.85
C GLN A 277 -23.15 5.71 2.28
N LYS A 278 -22.34 6.60 2.84
CA LYS A 278 -22.76 7.97 3.21
C LYS A 278 -22.59 8.93 2.03
N PHE A 279 -21.45 8.84 1.38
CA PHE A 279 -21.15 9.55 0.14
C PHE A 279 -20.00 8.87 -0.61
N SER A 280 -19.77 9.27 -1.84
CA SER A 280 -18.61 8.88 -2.63
C SER A 280 -18.10 10.04 -3.47
N TYR A 281 -16.84 9.95 -3.87
CA TYR A 281 -16.19 10.87 -4.82
C TYR A 281 -15.52 10.05 -5.91
N LYS A 282 -15.72 10.41 -7.17
CA LYS A 282 -15.09 9.75 -8.30
C LYS A 282 -13.79 10.48 -8.66
N GLY A 283 -12.67 9.75 -8.61
CA GLY A 283 -11.34 10.19 -9.05
C GLY A 283 -11.15 10.10 -10.55
N ASN A 284 -9.91 10.26 -11.00
CA ASN A 284 -9.53 10.31 -12.41
C ASN A 284 -8.75 9.07 -12.89
N GLY A 285 -8.35 8.19 -11.99
CA GLY A 285 -7.60 6.97 -12.26
C GLY A 285 -7.64 6.03 -11.08
N TYR A 286 -6.98 4.88 -11.18
CA TYR A 286 -6.88 3.89 -10.10
C TYR A 286 -6.47 4.54 -8.78
N LEU A 287 -7.18 4.23 -7.70
CA LEU A 287 -6.91 4.75 -6.37
C LEU A 287 -6.21 3.67 -5.53
N TYR A 288 -4.88 3.60 -5.61
CA TYR A 288 -4.05 2.64 -4.86
C TYR A 288 -3.41 3.24 -3.61
N SER A 289 -3.61 4.53 -3.39
CA SER A 289 -3.16 5.26 -2.21
C SER A 289 -4.20 5.14 -1.11
N SER A 290 -3.80 4.69 0.09
CA SER A 290 -4.70 4.67 1.25
C SER A 290 -5.06 6.09 1.67
N PRO A 291 -6.32 6.36 2.05
CA PRO A 291 -6.75 7.69 2.42
C PRO A 291 -6.11 8.15 3.75
N ALA A 292 -5.62 9.38 3.80
CA ALA A 292 -5.09 10.02 5.01
C ALA A 292 -5.97 11.20 5.42
N ILE A 293 -6.31 11.30 6.70
CA ILE A 293 -7.28 12.29 7.20
C ILE A 293 -6.59 13.34 8.05
N ALA A 294 -6.87 14.62 7.79
CA ALA A 294 -6.53 15.73 8.66
C ALA A 294 -7.77 16.62 8.87
N GLY A 295 -8.26 16.71 10.10
CA GLY A 295 -9.47 17.45 10.42
C GLY A 295 -10.68 16.94 9.64
N ASN A 296 -11.27 17.80 8.82
CA ASN A 296 -12.41 17.49 7.95
C ASN A 296 -12.03 17.19 6.50
N THR A 297 -10.76 16.96 6.21
CA THR A 297 -10.29 16.71 4.84
C THR A 297 -9.58 15.36 4.78
N VAL A 298 -9.89 14.57 3.75
CA VAL A 298 -9.18 13.36 3.38
C VAL A 298 -8.34 13.62 2.15
N TYR A 299 -7.14 13.03 2.14
CA TYR A 299 -6.16 13.12 1.05
C TYR A 299 -5.86 11.71 0.54
N PHE A 300 -5.86 11.54 -0.77
CA PHE A 300 -5.48 10.29 -1.44
C PHE A 300 -4.94 10.57 -2.84
N GLY A 301 -3.99 9.74 -3.25
CA GLY A 301 -3.39 9.80 -4.57
C GLY A 301 -4.10 8.92 -5.59
N ASP A 302 -3.93 9.23 -6.87
CA ASP A 302 -4.40 8.41 -7.97
C ASP A 302 -3.28 8.09 -8.98
N PHE A 303 -3.59 7.18 -9.88
CA PHE A 303 -2.64 6.69 -10.89
C PHE A 303 -2.36 7.71 -12.00
N THR A 304 -3.14 8.80 -12.07
CA THR A 304 -2.86 9.91 -12.98
C THR A 304 -1.86 10.92 -12.44
N GLY A 305 -1.32 10.70 -11.23
CA GLY A 305 -0.38 11.61 -10.56
C GLY A 305 -1.07 12.79 -9.87
N LYS A 306 -2.31 12.62 -9.43
CA LYS A 306 -3.08 13.64 -8.71
C LYS A 306 -3.27 13.25 -7.27
N LEU A 307 -2.96 14.13 -6.35
CA LEU A 307 -3.35 14.04 -4.93
C LEU A 307 -4.60 14.89 -4.73
N SER A 308 -5.70 14.24 -4.42
CA SER A 308 -7.00 14.89 -4.19
C SER A 308 -7.22 15.19 -2.72
N ALA A 309 -7.84 16.34 -2.41
CA ALA A 309 -8.32 16.73 -1.11
C ALA A 309 -9.85 16.81 -1.14
N VAL A 310 -10.54 15.96 -0.36
CA VAL A 310 -12.01 15.86 -0.34
C VAL A 310 -12.52 16.19 1.06
N ASN A 311 -13.53 17.04 1.15
CA ASN A 311 -14.15 17.41 2.40
C ASN A 311 -15.03 16.25 2.93
N LEU A 312 -14.83 15.83 4.17
CA LEU A 312 -15.50 14.68 4.76
C LEU A 312 -16.98 14.89 5.09
N LYS A 313 -17.44 16.14 5.17
CA LYS A 313 -18.86 16.46 5.42
C LYS A 313 -19.66 16.52 4.12
N SER A 314 -19.09 17.16 3.10
CA SER A 314 -19.81 17.40 1.84
C SER A 314 -19.51 16.36 0.76
N GLY A 315 -18.46 15.54 0.88
CA GLY A 315 -17.98 14.62 -0.15
C GLY A 315 -17.41 15.33 -1.40
N LYS A 316 -17.21 16.65 -1.34
CA LYS A 316 -16.76 17.44 -2.50
C LYS A 316 -15.25 17.64 -2.48
N LEU A 317 -14.66 17.68 -3.68
CA LEU A 317 -13.26 18.07 -3.87
C LEU A 317 -13.08 19.53 -3.41
N THR A 318 -12.08 19.77 -2.57
CA THR A 318 -11.72 21.12 -2.07
C THR A 318 -10.42 21.63 -2.64
N GLY A 319 -9.62 20.73 -3.20
CA GLY A 319 -8.35 21.06 -3.83
C GLY A 319 -7.62 19.82 -4.31
N TYR A 320 -6.55 20.04 -5.07
CA TYR A 320 -5.68 18.95 -5.50
C TYR A 320 -4.27 19.47 -5.73
N PHE A 321 -3.33 18.54 -5.80
CA PHE A 321 -1.96 18.75 -6.25
C PHE A 321 -1.66 17.78 -7.39
N THR A 322 -0.79 18.16 -8.32
CA THR A 322 -0.34 17.32 -9.42
C THR A 322 1.18 17.14 -9.37
N THR A 323 1.64 15.92 -9.61
CA THR A 323 3.07 15.57 -9.66
C THR A 323 3.77 16.25 -10.85
N ASP A 324 5.09 16.36 -10.78
CA ASP A 324 5.89 16.88 -11.90
C ASP A 324 5.71 16.01 -13.16
N GLY A 325 5.65 14.68 -12.98
CA GLY A 325 5.40 13.73 -14.05
C GLY A 325 4.09 14.02 -14.79
N ARG A 326 2.99 14.21 -14.04
CA ARG A 326 1.69 14.57 -14.60
C ARG A 326 1.76 15.93 -15.34
N ASN A 327 2.33 16.94 -14.73
CA ASN A 327 2.43 18.27 -15.33
C ASN A 327 3.16 18.25 -16.69
N LYS A 328 4.13 17.35 -16.83
CA LYS A 328 4.91 17.20 -18.09
C LYS A 328 4.19 16.34 -19.13
N ASN A 329 3.47 15.29 -18.74
CA ASN A 329 3.05 14.23 -19.64
C ASN A 329 1.52 14.08 -19.80
N ALA A 330 0.70 14.78 -19.00
CA ALA A 330 -0.75 14.63 -19.01
C ALA A 330 -1.38 14.82 -20.40
N GLY A 331 -0.95 15.83 -21.15
CA GLY A 331 -1.48 16.11 -22.49
C GLY A 331 -1.22 15.01 -23.53
N LYS A 332 -0.28 14.08 -23.24
CA LYS A 332 0.03 12.96 -24.13
C LYS A 332 -0.70 11.67 -23.74
N ILE A 333 -0.99 11.48 -22.44
CA ILE A 333 -1.41 10.18 -21.88
C ILE A 333 -2.86 10.23 -21.37
N LEU A 334 -3.36 11.42 -21.00
CA LEU A 334 -4.70 11.55 -20.46
C LEU A 334 -5.67 12.07 -21.52
N LYS A 335 -6.88 11.49 -21.53
CA LYS A 335 -8.03 11.97 -22.30
C LYS A 335 -9.13 12.39 -21.34
N LYS A 336 -9.59 13.62 -21.41
CA LYS A 336 -10.56 14.18 -20.46
C LYS A 336 -10.17 13.93 -19.01
N ASP A 337 -8.88 14.15 -18.70
CA ASP A 337 -8.28 13.99 -17.36
C ASP A 337 -8.24 12.57 -16.80
N THR A 338 -8.51 11.54 -17.61
CA THR A 338 -8.44 10.10 -17.27
C THR A 338 -7.40 9.38 -18.11
N LEU A 339 -6.97 8.18 -17.69
CA LEU A 339 -6.02 7.36 -18.44
C LEU A 339 -6.58 7.01 -19.83
N ASP A 340 -5.79 7.26 -20.87
CA ASP A 340 -6.14 6.88 -22.26
C ASP A 340 -5.36 5.64 -22.69
N TYR A 341 -5.97 4.48 -22.51
CA TYR A 341 -5.40 3.19 -22.94
C TYR A 341 -5.23 3.12 -24.45
N GLY A 342 -6.16 3.71 -25.22
CA GLY A 342 -6.08 3.73 -26.67
C GLY A 342 -4.88 4.49 -27.21
N TYR A 343 -4.48 5.58 -26.56
CA TYR A 343 -3.24 6.26 -26.87
C TYR A 343 -2.01 5.43 -26.48
N SER A 344 -2.02 4.91 -25.26
CA SER A 344 -0.88 4.21 -24.69
C SER A 344 -0.59 2.88 -25.37
N SER A 345 -1.62 2.24 -25.97
CA SER A 345 -1.50 0.99 -26.72
C SER A 345 -1.40 1.19 -28.24
N LYS A 346 -1.34 2.43 -28.74
CA LYS A 346 -1.33 2.72 -30.17
C LYS A 346 -0.15 2.04 -30.88
N GLY A 347 -0.45 1.27 -31.94
CA GLY A 347 0.55 0.52 -32.71
C GLY A 347 1.12 -0.69 -32.00
N GLN A 348 0.48 -1.17 -30.95
CA GLN A 348 0.90 -2.32 -30.15
C GLN A 348 -0.21 -3.40 -30.13
N ASP A 349 0.18 -4.65 -29.92
CA ASP A 349 -0.76 -5.76 -29.68
C ASP A 349 -1.13 -5.81 -28.20
N ASN A 350 -2.37 -5.41 -27.86
CA ASN A 350 -2.88 -5.38 -26.48
C ASN A 350 -3.04 -6.76 -25.85
N GLU A 351 -2.97 -7.83 -26.63
CA GLU A 351 -3.03 -9.20 -26.11
C GLU A 351 -1.67 -9.72 -25.61
N LEU A 352 -0.58 -8.98 -25.86
CA LEU A 352 0.75 -9.36 -25.43
C LEU A 352 1.07 -8.75 -24.07
N TYR A 353 1.63 -9.56 -23.15
CA TYR A 353 2.11 -9.10 -21.84
C TYR A 353 3.16 -7.98 -21.98
N ALA A 354 4.10 -8.12 -22.92
CA ALA A 354 5.11 -7.10 -23.21
C ALA A 354 4.48 -5.74 -23.58
N THR A 355 3.36 -5.73 -24.30
CA THR A 355 2.60 -4.51 -24.60
C THR A 355 2.03 -3.87 -23.34
N SER A 356 1.44 -4.68 -22.46
CA SER A 356 0.91 -4.20 -21.18
C SER A 356 2.00 -3.60 -20.28
N VAL A 357 3.20 -4.18 -20.25
CA VAL A 357 4.37 -3.62 -19.54
C VAL A 357 4.73 -2.24 -20.11
N LYS A 358 4.80 -2.08 -21.44
CA LYS A 358 5.08 -0.79 -22.07
C LYS A 358 4.01 0.26 -21.76
N VAL A 359 2.73 -0.13 -21.77
CA VAL A 359 1.62 0.76 -21.40
C VAL A 359 1.78 1.23 -19.94
N MET A 360 2.11 0.31 -19.04
CA MET A 360 2.36 0.66 -17.64
C MET A 360 3.55 1.60 -17.47
N ASP A 361 4.63 1.39 -18.22
CA ASP A 361 5.78 2.29 -18.19
C ASP A 361 5.42 3.71 -18.68
N GLN A 362 4.55 3.83 -19.67
CA GLN A 362 4.03 5.12 -20.10
C GLN A 362 3.20 5.79 -18.99
N PHE A 363 2.31 5.04 -18.33
CA PHE A 363 1.53 5.54 -17.21
C PHE A 363 2.40 6.00 -16.04
N TYR A 364 3.49 5.28 -15.76
CA TYR A 364 4.46 5.70 -14.72
C TYR A 364 5.08 7.06 -14.99
N THR A 365 5.16 7.51 -16.25
CA THR A 365 5.67 8.85 -16.56
C THR A 365 4.74 9.98 -16.07
N LEU A 366 3.47 9.69 -15.76
CA LEU A 366 2.57 10.62 -15.09
C LEU A 366 2.93 10.85 -13.62
N GLY A 367 3.78 10.01 -13.04
CA GLY A 367 4.07 10.05 -11.61
C GLY A 367 2.87 9.62 -10.77
N PRO A 368 2.31 8.40 -10.98
CA PRO A 368 1.28 7.87 -10.12
C PRO A 368 1.61 7.98 -8.64
N ILE A 369 0.61 8.30 -7.83
CA ILE A 369 0.72 8.36 -6.38
C ILE A 369 0.08 7.10 -5.80
N VAL A 370 0.91 6.05 -5.66
CA VAL A 370 0.55 4.77 -5.02
C VAL A 370 0.86 4.82 -3.51
N SER A 371 1.90 5.55 -3.14
CA SER A 371 2.28 5.85 -1.76
C SER A 371 1.10 6.44 -0.99
N SER A 372 0.83 5.93 0.20
CA SER A 372 -0.18 6.50 1.09
C SER A 372 0.37 7.76 1.76
N PRO A 373 -0.37 8.87 1.76
CA PRO A 373 0.09 10.12 2.36
C PRO A 373 0.21 9.99 3.88
N VAL A 374 1.21 10.64 4.45
CA VAL A 374 1.38 10.79 5.90
C VAL A 374 1.35 12.26 6.27
N ILE A 375 0.58 12.59 7.29
CA ILE A 375 0.38 13.98 7.73
C ILE A 375 1.08 14.20 9.06
N SER A 376 1.91 15.23 9.13
CA SER A 376 2.61 15.62 10.34
C SER A 376 2.76 17.14 10.41
N LYS A 377 2.35 17.74 11.54
CA LYS A 377 2.51 19.16 11.85
C LYS A 377 2.04 20.09 10.70
N GLY A 378 0.87 19.80 10.12
CA GLY A 378 0.30 20.61 9.04
C GLY A 378 1.00 20.47 7.67
N VAL A 379 1.78 19.41 7.49
CA VAL A 379 2.42 19.06 6.22
C VAL A 379 2.03 17.63 5.84
N ILE A 380 1.70 17.44 4.56
CA ILE A 380 1.44 16.13 3.97
C ILE A 380 2.66 15.68 3.17
N TYR A 381 3.06 14.43 3.36
CA TYR A 381 4.22 13.80 2.72
C TYR A 381 3.76 12.57 1.94
N PHE A 382 4.22 12.39 0.72
CA PHE A 382 3.90 11.21 -0.11
C PHE A 382 4.97 11.00 -1.18
N GLY A 383 5.18 9.75 -1.53
CA GLY A 383 6.02 9.35 -2.66
C GLY A 383 5.24 9.28 -3.96
N SER A 384 5.93 9.32 -5.08
CA SER A 384 5.35 9.21 -6.41
C SER A 384 6.25 8.40 -7.34
N ALA A 385 5.65 7.77 -8.35
CA ALA A 385 6.39 6.99 -9.34
C ALA A 385 7.27 7.85 -10.26
N ASP A 386 7.16 9.18 -10.23
CA ASP A 386 8.14 10.06 -10.85
C ASP A 386 9.46 10.17 -10.05
N GLY A 387 9.55 9.44 -8.94
CA GLY A 387 10.74 9.35 -8.09
C GLY A 387 10.89 10.53 -7.12
N TYR A 388 9.85 11.32 -6.91
CA TYR A 388 9.87 12.38 -5.91
C TYR A 388 9.14 11.98 -4.63
N LEU A 389 9.73 12.34 -3.50
CA LEU A 389 9.03 12.53 -2.23
C LEU A 389 8.61 13.99 -2.15
N TYR A 390 7.31 14.24 -2.04
CA TYR A 390 6.72 15.58 -1.96
C TYR A 390 6.35 15.93 -0.51
N ALA A 391 6.53 17.21 -0.13
CA ALA A 391 6.07 17.79 1.11
C ALA A 391 5.21 19.04 0.82
N LEU A 392 3.93 18.97 1.14
CA LEU A 392 2.96 20.03 0.89
C LEU A 392 2.42 20.57 2.21
N GLY A 393 2.40 21.90 2.37
CA GLY A 393 1.68 22.53 3.49
C GLY A 393 0.19 22.35 3.33
N LEU A 394 -0.50 21.91 4.36
CA LEU A 394 -1.96 21.96 4.43
C LEU A 394 -2.40 23.42 4.59
N LYS A 395 -3.44 23.82 3.86
CA LYS A 395 -4.08 25.14 3.98
C LYS A 395 -5.16 25.10 5.04
#